data_781a197afd3f16b557508ccd9e888df7
#
_entry.id   781a197afd3f16b557508ccd9e888df7
#
_cell.length_a   1.000
_cell.length_b   1.000
_cell.length_c   1.000
_cell.angle_alpha   90.00
_cell.angle_beta   90.00
_cell.angle_gamma   90.00
#
_symmetry.space_group_name_H-M   'P 1'
#
loop_
_entity.id
_entity.type
_entity.pdbx_description
1 polymer ?
#
loop_
_entity_poly.entity_id
_entity_poly.type
_entity_poly.pdbx_seq_one_letter_code
_entity_poly.pdbx_strand_id
1 'polypeptide(L)'
;MREDIMDWVRAEYGCAASAGIYRKIEQWEDWWRGKCRGFHEYWENSAAGGPIRRELYSLRMAKKLCEDWAALLLNDRTYFRAEGAAGVYLSAIFARESFWERSNHLVERAFASGTGACLLRLQNAVIGERGELLPGEGTRVRFDFVSGGHIIPISVSGGHIIEAAFVSELCHRGENYVYVEVHLLEEDGYVIRNRYFRDGEFGAELDATALPPEMAPGILRTGCPYPFFAILTPNLQNAAEEGCGLGQSIYADAIDCLKGVDLAFNNFCRDLKLGGKKVFINQSLVARDAYGNAYTPDDVAQQLFVTVGDVDLAEHPLIEEHNPTLRTEENRDAVQSQLDYLAFRCGLGAKHYLFGSVDGKTRLTATQYMGERQDTRQNIVKHTKNVTTYVLSVIRPLLWLAVHRFGQTDVDENAAVELHYDDSYFTDTESDRSRDLREVETGVMTRDEFRSRWYHAGAGNGGDGGRGRV
;
A
#
# COMPACT_ATOMS: atom_id res chain seq x y z
N MET A 1 -10.00 11.09 -7.94
CA MET A 1 -11.48 11.05 -8.12
C MET A 1 -11.91 12.10 -9.12
N ARG A 2 -12.77 11.77 -10.07
CA ARG A 2 -13.33 12.72 -11.05
C ARG A 2 -14.36 13.63 -10.36
N GLU A 3 -14.25 14.93 -10.55
CA GLU A 3 -15.13 15.91 -9.91
C GLU A 3 -16.59 15.76 -10.37
N ASP A 4 -16.81 15.44 -11.66
CA ASP A 4 -18.14 15.19 -12.22
C ASP A 4 -18.89 14.03 -11.56
N ILE A 5 -18.18 12.93 -11.22
CA ILE A 5 -18.76 11.77 -10.52
C ILE A 5 -19.12 12.14 -9.08
N MET A 6 -18.24 12.86 -8.41
CA MET A 6 -18.50 13.33 -7.04
C MET A 6 -19.70 14.25 -6.97
N ASP A 7 -19.83 15.18 -7.92
CA ASP A 7 -20.94 16.13 -7.95
C ASP A 7 -22.25 15.42 -8.23
N TRP A 8 -22.24 14.39 -9.10
CA TRP A 8 -23.41 13.57 -9.34
C TRP A 8 -23.83 12.77 -8.07
N VAL A 9 -22.88 12.07 -7.41
CA VAL A 9 -23.18 11.33 -6.16
C VAL A 9 -23.69 12.27 -5.08
N ARG A 10 -23.08 13.47 -4.95
CA ARG A 10 -23.51 14.48 -3.99
C ARG A 10 -24.91 14.99 -4.24
N ALA A 11 -25.28 15.20 -5.51
CA ALA A 11 -26.61 15.67 -5.88
C ALA A 11 -27.69 14.61 -5.64
N GLU A 12 -27.37 13.34 -5.90
CA GLU A 12 -28.36 12.24 -5.86
C GLU A 12 -28.49 11.62 -4.45
N TYR A 13 -27.36 11.46 -3.71
CA TYR A 13 -27.32 10.71 -2.45
C TYR A 13 -26.75 11.52 -1.28
N GLY A 14 -26.11 12.66 -1.52
CA GLY A 14 -25.28 13.34 -0.55
C GLY A 14 -23.82 12.82 -0.57
N CYS A 15 -22.96 13.55 0.09
CA CYS A 15 -21.54 13.16 0.23
C CYS A 15 -20.97 13.76 1.51
N ALA A 16 -20.38 12.92 2.36
CA ALA A 16 -19.75 13.34 3.61
C ALA A 16 -18.33 13.90 3.40
N ALA A 17 -17.69 13.65 2.26
CA ALA A 17 -16.33 14.06 1.96
C ALA A 17 -16.27 15.25 0.97
N SER A 18 -15.30 16.14 1.14
CA SER A 18 -15.06 17.28 0.24
C SER A 18 -14.15 16.92 -0.94
N ALA A 19 -14.15 17.73 -2.00
CA ALA A 19 -13.17 17.61 -3.08
C ALA A 19 -11.73 17.80 -2.58
N GLY A 20 -11.53 18.47 -1.45
CA GLY A 20 -10.22 18.74 -0.84
C GLY A 20 -9.50 17.46 -0.44
N ILE A 21 -10.20 16.51 0.18
CA ILE A 21 -9.58 15.25 0.62
C ILE A 21 -9.15 14.38 -0.57
N TYR A 22 -9.91 14.36 -1.67
CA TYR A 22 -9.52 13.58 -2.86
C TYR A 22 -8.27 14.12 -3.54
N ARG A 23 -8.06 15.44 -3.52
CA ARG A 23 -6.78 16.05 -3.97
C ARG A 23 -5.61 15.63 -3.08
N LYS A 24 -5.84 15.46 -1.77
CA LYS A 24 -4.82 14.92 -0.86
C LYS A 24 -4.55 13.44 -1.14
N ILE A 25 -5.59 12.64 -1.33
CA ILE A 25 -5.46 11.22 -1.69
C ILE A 25 -4.68 11.07 -2.99
N GLU A 26 -4.97 11.86 -4.02
CA GLU A 26 -4.23 11.86 -5.29
C GLU A 26 -2.75 12.21 -5.07
N GLN A 27 -2.46 13.24 -4.27
CA GLN A 27 -1.10 13.60 -3.89
C GLN A 27 -0.37 12.44 -3.19
N TRP A 28 -1.03 11.76 -2.25
CA TRP A 28 -0.45 10.60 -1.56
C TRP A 28 -0.19 9.45 -2.53
N GLU A 29 -1.14 9.14 -3.42
CA GLU A 29 -0.96 8.11 -4.44
C GLU A 29 0.16 8.41 -5.43
N ASP A 30 0.38 9.68 -5.80
CA ASP A 30 1.51 10.10 -6.62
C ASP A 30 2.86 9.81 -5.94
N TRP A 31 2.96 10.03 -4.62
CA TRP A 31 4.14 9.65 -3.85
C TRP A 31 4.34 8.13 -3.82
N TRP A 32 3.27 7.36 -3.66
CA TRP A 32 3.33 5.89 -3.72
C TRP A 32 3.78 5.41 -5.10
N ARG A 33 3.31 6.02 -6.17
CA ARG A 33 3.76 5.73 -7.55
C ARG A 33 5.20 6.19 -7.81
N GLY A 34 5.75 7.09 -6.98
CA GLY A 34 7.08 7.67 -7.13
C GLY A 34 7.18 8.71 -8.25
N LYS A 35 6.07 9.40 -8.56
CA LYS A 35 5.99 10.43 -9.60
C LYS A 35 5.10 11.59 -9.16
N CYS A 36 5.67 12.51 -8.36
CA CYS A 36 4.98 13.74 -7.98
C CYS A 36 5.28 14.84 -8.98
N ARG A 37 4.25 15.32 -9.67
CA ARG A 37 4.35 16.48 -10.55
C ARG A 37 4.75 17.71 -9.72
N GLY A 38 5.65 18.54 -10.29
CA GLY A 38 6.17 19.72 -9.61
C GLY A 38 7.31 19.48 -8.61
N PHE A 39 7.60 18.20 -8.28
CA PHE A 39 8.76 17.82 -7.47
C PHE A 39 9.72 16.93 -8.26
N HIS A 40 9.29 15.77 -8.74
CA HIS A 40 10.16 14.87 -9.52
C HIS A 40 10.37 15.36 -10.95
N GLU A 41 9.43 16.06 -11.52
CA GLU A 41 9.54 16.69 -12.83
C GLU A 41 9.31 18.19 -12.68
N TYR A 42 10.32 19.00 -13.06
CA TYR A 42 10.26 20.44 -12.99
C TYR A 42 10.99 21.11 -14.16
N TRP A 43 10.68 22.38 -14.39
CA TRP A 43 11.32 23.18 -15.42
C TRP A 43 12.30 24.13 -14.77
N GLU A 44 13.51 24.17 -15.32
CA GLU A 44 14.58 25.09 -14.92
C GLU A 44 14.99 25.95 -16.10
N ASN A 45 15.19 27.24 -15.87
CA ASN A 45 15.71 28.09 -16.94
C ASN A 45 17.22 27.86 -17.10
N SER A 46 17.62 27.53 -18.31
CA SER A 46 19.04 27.39 -18.65
C SER A 46 19.74 28.74 -18.65
N ALA A 47 21.04 28.77 -18.39
CA ALA A 47 21.87 29.97 -18.53
C ALA A 47 21.87 30.53 -19.96
N ALA A 48 21.52 29.69 -20.96
CA ALA A 48 21.36 30.09 -22.36
C ALA A 48 19.97 30.64 -22.72
N GLY A 49 19.04 30.75 -21.72
CA GLY A 49 17.76 31.43 -21.86
C GLY A 49 16.57 30.59 -22.29
N GLY A 50 16.66 29.25 -22.29
CA GLY A 50 15.54 28.35 -22.59
C GLY A 50 15.13 27.47 -21.40
N PRO A 51 13.84 27.06 -21.30
CA PRO A 51 13.40 26.12 -20.28
C PRO A 51 13.94 24.70 -20.56
N ILE A 52 14.55 24.08 -19.53
CA ILE A 52 15.01 22.71 -19.58
C ILE A 52 14.16 21.89 -18.61
N ARG A 53 13.59 20.79 -19.07
CA ARG A 53 12.92 19.79 -18.21
C ARG A 53 13.98 19.03 -17.40
N ARG A 54 13.80 19.01 -16.11
CA ARG A 54 14.61 18.24 -15.16
C ARG A 54 13.77 17.13 -14.54
N GLU A 55 14.41 16.00 -14.27
CA GLU A 55 13.81 14.85 -13.62
C GLU A 55 14.69 14.42 -12.45
N LEU A 56 14.07 14.19 -11.30
CA LEU A 56 14.70 13.61 -10.11
C LEU A 56 14.44 12.11 -10.06
N TYR A 57 15.43 11.37 -9.62
CA TYR A 57 15.25 9.95 -9.27
C TYR A 57 14.44 9.85 -7.97
N SER A 58 13.54 8.88 -7.88
CA SER A 58 12.81 8.57 -6.66
C SER A 58 13.25 7.21 -6.12
N LEU A 59 13.55 7.14 -4.84
CA LEU A 59 13.75 5.89 -4.11
C LEU A 59 12.44 5.14 -3.84
N ARG A 60 11.28 5.76 -4.11
CA ARG A 60 9.94 5.22 -3.88
C ARG A 60 9.74 4.72 -2.44
N MET A 61 10.30 5.44 -1.49
CA MET A 61 10.20 5.06 -0.08
C MET A 61 8.76 5.07 0.45
N ALA A 62 7.87 5.88 -0.13
CA ALA A 62 6.44 5.84 0.19
C ALA A 62 5.82 4.46 -0.10
N LYS A 63 6.16 3.86 -1.26
CA LYS A 63 5.72 2.50 -1.61
C LYS A 63 6.31 1.46 -0.68
N LYS A 64 7.65 1.50 -0.49
CA LYS A 64 8.37 0.57 0.41
C LYS A 64 7.79 0.58 1.82
N LEU A 65 7.46 1.75 2.34
CA LEU A 65 6.87 1.95 3.66
C LEU A 65 5.51 1.24 3.79
N CYS A 66 4.65 1.38 2.77
CA CYS A 66 3.35 0.71 2.74
C CYS A 66 3.46 -0.80 2.61
N GLU A 67 4.42 -1.29 1.80
CA GLU A 67 4.73 -2.73 1.69
C GLU A 67 5.18 -3.31 3.04
N ASP A 68 6.05 -2.60 3.77
CA ASP A 68 6.53 -3.05 5.08
C ASP A 68 5.40 -3.09 6.11
N TRP A 69 4.53 -2.07 6.14
CA TRP A 69 3.35 -2.09 7.00
C TRP A 69 2.39 -3.22 6.64
N ALA A 70 2.16 -3.50 5.36
CA ALA A 70 1.32 -4.61 4.92
C ALA A 70 1.90 -5.96 5.38
N ALA A 71 3.21 -6.16 5.23
CA ALA A 71 3.90 -7.36 5.68
C ALA A 71 3.89 -7.54 7.21
N LEU A 72 3.91 -6.43 7.97
CA LEU A 72 3.84 -6.46 9.43
C LEU A 72 2.43 -6.76 9.96
N LEU A 73 1.38 -6.37 9.25
CA LEU A 73 -0.01 -6.48 9.69
C LEU A 73 -0.73 -7.71 9.17
N LEU A 74 -0.48 -8.10 7.92
CA LEU A 74 -1.09 -9.28 7.28
C LEU A 74 -0.01 -10.07 6.54
N ASN A 75 0.57 -11.04 7.19
CA ASN A 75 1.52 -11.98 6.61
C ASN A 75 0.94 -13.40 6.47
N ASP A 76 1.73 -14.35 6.00
CA ASP A 76 1.37 -15.76 5.80
C ASP A 76 1.05 -16.52 7.09
N ARG A 77 1.38 -15.95 8.27
CA ARG A 77 1.06 -16.51 9.58
C ARG A 77 -0.19 -15.93 10.20
N THR A 78 -0.81 -14.95 9.56
CA THR A 78 -2.09 -14.39 10.00
C THR A 78 -3.22 -15.34 9.59
N TYR A 79 -4.03 -15.77 10.55
CA TYR A 79 -5.18 -16.64 10.32
C TYR A 79 -6.32 -16.30 11.27
N PHE A 80 -7.50 -16.79 10.96
CA PHE A 80 -8.62 -16.73 11.87
C PHE A 80 -8.96 -18.14 12.40
N ARG A 81 -9.58 -18.17 13.58
CA ARG A 81 -10.19 -19.36 14.15
C ARG A 81 -11.68 -19.08 14.36
N ALA A 82 -12.51 -19.95 13.84
CA ALA A 82 -13.94 -19.98 14.11
C ALA A 82 -14.36 -21.44 14.35
N GLU A 83 -15.30 -21.66 15.26
CA GLU A 83 -15.71 -23.01 15.63
C GLU A 83 -16.72 -23.59 14.63
N GLY A 84 -16.75 -24.91 14.53
CA GLY A 84 -17.75 -25.66 13.78
C GLY A 84 -17.75 -25.44 12.27
N ALA A 85 -18.95 -25.50 11.68
CA ALA A 85 -19.15 -25.37 10.23
C ALA A 85 -18.82 -23.95 9.71
N ALA A 86 -18.93 -22.91 10.55
CA ALA A 86 -18.59 -21.54 10.19
C ALA A 86 -17.10 -21.41 9.80
N GLY A 87 -16.19 -22.04 10.56
CA GLY A 87 -14.77 -22.02 10.27
C GLY A 87 -14.43 -22.70 8.93
N VAL A 88 -15.06 -23.82 8.62
CA VAL A 88 -14.88 -24.55 7.35
C VAL A 88 -15.41 -23.71 6.18
N TYR A 89 -16.60 -23.16 6.32
CA TYR A 89 -17.23 -22.33 5.30
C TYR A 89 -16.39 -21.10 4.93
N LEU A 90 -15.98 -20.32 5.94
CA LEU A 90 -15.16 -19.12 5.74
C LEU A 90 -13.80 -19.46 5.13
N SER A 91 -13.13 -20.53 5.62
CA SER A 91 -11.83 -20.97 5.10
C SER A 91 -11.90 -21.33 3.62
N ALA A 92 -12.98 -22.02 3.20
CA ALA A 92 -13.18 -22.38 1.81
C ALA A 92 -13.35 -21.16 0.89
N ILE A 93 -14.10 -20.13 1.33
CA ILE A 93 -14.27 -18.89 0.57
C ILE A 93 -12.95 -18.11 0.51
N PHE A 94 -12.28 -17.93 1.65
CA PHE A 94 -11.05 -17.16 1.72
C PHE A 94 -9.93 -17.78 0.90
N ALA A 95 -9.80 -19.11 0.91
CA ALA A 95 -8.84 -19.83 0.06
C ALA A 95 -9.17 -19.66 -1.42
N ARG A 96 -10.44 -19.85 -1.81
CA ARG A 96 -10.87 -19.73 -3.21
C ARG A 96 -10.62 -18.34 -3.79
N GLU A 97 -10.84 -17.30 -3.02
CA GLU A 97 -10.73 -15.91 -3.45
C GLU A 97 -9.35 -15.28 -3.16
N SER A 98 -8.37 -16.05 -2.66
CA SER A 98 -7.05 -15.57 -2.22
C SER A 98 -7.16 -14.34 -1.29
N PHE A 99 -8.07 -14.43 -0.32
CA PHE A 99 -8.47 -13.28 0.50
C PHE A 99 -7.29 -12.64 1.24
N TRP A 100 -6.41 -13.45 1.85
CA TRP A 100 -5.29 -12.94 2.66
C TRP A 100 -4.26 -12.20 1.82
N GLU A 101 -3.88 -12.76 0.68
CA GLU A 101 -2.94 -12.14 -0.26
C GLU A 101 -3.50 -10.81 -0.79
N ARG A 102 -4.75 -10.84 -1.26
CA ARG A 102 -5.40 -9.63 -1.79
C ARG A 102 -5.66 -8.58 -0.70
N SER A 103 -5.96 -9.01 0.54
CA SER A 103 -6.07 -8.11 1.68
C SER A 103 -4.74 -7.51 2.10
N ASN A 104 -3.60 -8.22 1.97
CA ASN A 104 -2.28 -7.65 2.15
C ASN A 104 -2.04 -6.51 1.16
N HIS A 105 -2.35 -6.71 -0.13
CA HIS A 105 -2.29 -5.63 -1.14
C HIS A 105 -3.25 -4.47 -0.82
N LEU A 106 -4.44 -4.77 -0.24
CA LEU A 106 -5.34 -3.71 0.21
C LEU A 106 -4.75 -2.91 1.36
N VAL A 107 -4.07 -3.55 2.32
CA VAL A 107 -3.36 -2.84 3.41
C VAL A 107 -2.33 -1.88 2.82
N GLU A 108 -1.49 -2.33 1.87
CA GLU A 108 -0.52 -1.47 1.18
C GLU A 108 -1.21 -0.24 0.57
N ARG A 109 -2.32 -0.47 -0.17
CA ARG A 109 -3.07 0.61 -0.83
C ARG A 109 -3.80 1.52 0.15
N ALA A 110 -4.39 0.98 1.21
CA ALA A 110 -5.06 1.76 2.24
C ALA A 110 -4.07 2.63 3.03
N PHE A 111 -2.88 2.12 3.31
CA PHE A 111 -1.82 2.87 3.98
C PHE A 111 -1.25 3.98 3.09
N ALA A 112 -1.25 3.77 1.77
CA ALA A 112 -0.88 4.80 0.80
C ALA A 112 -1.94 5.89 0.67
N SER A 113 -3.20 5.53 0.40
CA SER A 113 -4.28 6.47 0.09
C SER A 113 -5.11 6.91 1.31
N GLY A 114 -4.79 6.37 2.51
CA GLY A 114 -5.53 6.62 3.75
C GLY A 114 -6.74 5.70 3.94
N THR A 115 -7.29 5.14 2.86
CA THR A 115 -8.49 4.29 2.91
C THR A 115 -8.43 3.23 1.83
N GLY A 116 -8.96 2.06 2.14
CA GLY A 116 -9.24 1.00 1.19
C GLY A 116 -10.55 0.30 1.54
N ALA A 117 -11.14 -0.41 0.61
CA ALA A 117 -12.32 -1.21 0.86
C ALA A 117 -12.27 -2.57 0.15
N CYS A 118 -12.85 -3.57 0.80
CA CYS A 118 -13.20 -4.85 0.20
C CYS A 118 -14.71 -4.86 -0.05
N LEU A 119 -15.12 -5.12 -1.29
CA LEU A 119 -16.50 -5.24 -1.70
C LEU A 119 -16.86 -6.72 -1.85
N LEU A 120 -18.01 -7.11 -1.33
CA LEU A 120 -18.59 -8.44 -1.53
C LEU A 120 -19.56 -8.37 -2.71
N ARG A 121 -19.22 -9.03 -3.81
CA ARG A 121 -20.06 -9.11 -4.99
C ARG A 121 -20.60 -10.53 -5.16
N LEU A 122 -21.83 -10.64 -5.66
CA LEU A 122 -22.49 -11.92 -5.88
C LEU A 122 -22.46 -12.25 -7.37
N GLN A 123 -21.89 -13.40 -7.71
CA GLN A 123 -21.98 -13.99 -9.05
C GLN A 123 -23.12 -14.99 -9.11
N ASN A 124 -23.82 -15.03 -10.25
CA ASN A 124 -24.96 -15.92 -10.50
C ASN A 124 -26.05 -15.80 -9.43
N ALA A 125 -26.24 -14.59 -8.88
CA ALA A 125 -27.30 -14.32 -7.93
C ALA A 125 -28.66 -14.45 -8.60
N VAL A 126 -29.59 -15.12 -7.93
CA VAL A 126 -31.00 -15.16 -8.35
C VAL A 126 -31.68 -13.91 -7.77
N ILE A 127 -32.26 -13.11 -8.64
CA ILE A 127 -32.87 -11.82 -8.25
C ILE A 127 -34.34 -11.84 -8.63
N GLY A 128 -35.17 -11.47 -7.65
CA GLY A 128 -36.58 -11.35 -7.82
C GLY A 128 -37.02 -10.11 -8.62
N GLU A 129 -38.29 -10.01 -8.97
CA GLU A 129 -38.85 -8.92 -9.79
C GLU A 129 -38.65 -7.53 -9.19
N ARG A 130 -38.57 -7.42 -7.85
CA ARG A 130 -38.37 -6.16 -7.13
C ARG A 130 -36.89 -5.93 -6.72
N GLY A 131 -35.99 -6.75 -7.26
CA GLY A 131 -34.57 -6.69 -6.95
C GLY A 131 -34.15 -7.45 -5.68
N GLU A 132 -35.03 -8.26 -5.09
CA GLU A 132 -34.70 -9.04 -3.89
C GLU A 132 -33.67 -10.15 -4.20
N LEU A 133 -32.71 -10.31 -3.34
CA LEU A 133 -31.79 -11.45 -3.39
C LEU A 133 -32.53 -12.70 -2.93
N LEU A 134 -32.73 -13.63 -3.85
CA LEU A 134 -33.39 -14.91 -3.57
C LEU A 134 -32.35 -16.01 -3.32
N PRO A 135 -32.70 -17.05 -2.53
CA PRO A 135 -31.88 -18.24 -2.43
C PRO A 135 -31.66 -18.87 -3.83
N GLY A 136 -30.40 -19.21 -4.15
CA GLY A 136 -30.09 -19.80 -5.46
C GLY A 136 -28.90 -20.74 -5.37
N GLU A 137 -29.08 -21.93 -5.97
CA GLU A 137 -27.97 -22.88 -6.15
C GLU A 137 -26.96 -22.29 -7.14
N GLY A 138 -25.70 -22.21 -6.74
CA GLY A 138 -24.62 -21.70 -7.60
C GLY A 138 -24.27 -20.23 -7.42
N THR A 139 -24.99 -19.49 -6.57
CA THR A 139 -24.56 -18.12 -6.18
C THR A 139 -23.22 -18.18 -5.45
N ARG A 140 -22.27 -17.36 -5.87
CA ARG A 140 -20.92 -17.30 -5.29
C ARG A 140 -20.56 -15.90 -4.88
N VAL A 141 -19.88 -15.79 -3.73
CA VAL A 141 -19.28 -14.52 -3.30
C VAL A 141 -17.94 -14.35 -3.97
N ARG A 142 -17.67 -13.14 -4.46
CA ARG A 142 -16.37 -12.66 -4.91
C ARG A 142 -15.99 -11.41 -4.14
N PHE A 143 -14.69 -11.21 -4.00
CA PHE A 143 -14.15 -9.99 -3.39
C PHE A 143 -13.57 -9.10 -4.46
N ASP A 144 -13.90 -7.80 -4.39
CA ASP A 144 -13.23 -6.75 -5.13
C ASP A 144 -12.60 -5.75 -4.17
N PHE A 145 -11.43 -5.21 -4.54
CA PHE A 145 -10.65 -4.34 -3.66
C PHE A 145 -10.46 -2.99 -4.32
N VAL A 146 -10.81 -1.93 -3.61
CA VAL A 146 -10.76 -0.55 -4.11
C VAL A 146 -9.94 0.34 -3.18
N SER A 147 -9.21 1.31 -3.76
CA SER A 147 -8.43 2.31 -3.01
C SER A 147 -9.27 3.54 -2.67
N GLY A 148 -8.78 4.35 -1.74
CA GLY A 148 -9.49 5.52 -1.21
C GLY A 148 -9.96 6.53 -2.25
N GLY A 149 -9.23 6.68 -3.36
CA GLY A 149 -9.62 7.54 -4.47
C GLY A 149 -10.91 7.12 -5.20
N HIS A 150 -11.42 5.92 -4.94
CA HIS A 150 -12.62 5.35 -5.56
C HIS A 150 -13.79 5.15 -4.59
N ILE A 151 -13.66 5.62 -3.34
CA ILE A 151 -14.66 5.47 -2.28
C ILE A 151 -15.27 6.83 -1.98
N ILE A 152 -16.58 6.96 -2.06
CA ILE A 152 -17.31 8.19 -1.74
C ILE A 152 -18.22 7.90 -0.54
N PRO A 153 -17.88 8.37 0.68
CA PRO A 153 -18.76 8.26 1.83
C PRO A 153 -20.05 9.09 1.62
N ILE A 154 -21.18 8.46 1.84
CA ILE A 154 -22.51 9.10 1.76
C ILE A 154 -22.95 9.46 3.17
N SER A 155 -23.01 8.50 4.07
CA SER A 155 -23.32 8.75 5.47
C SER A 155 -22.26 8.16 6.40
N VAL A 156 -21.96 8.90 7.47
CA VAL A 156 -20.93 8.57 8.45
C VAL A 156 -21.53 8.69 9.85
N SER A 157 -21.32 7.69 10.69
CA SER A 157 -21.75 7.69 12.08
C SER A 157 -20.61 7.21 12.98
N GLY A 158 -20.30 7.98 14.01
CA GLY A 158 -19.21 7.64 14.94
C GLY A 158 -17.84 7.47 14.27
N GLY A 159 -17.59 8.14 13.15
CA GLY A 159 -16.35 8.01 12.38
C GLY A 159 -16.33 6.81 11.42
N HIS A 160 -17.40 6.01 11.38
CA HIS A 160 -17.53 4.85 10.49
C HIS A 160 -18.43 5.18 9.30
N ILE A 161 -18.05 4.75 8.11
CA ILE A 161 -18.84 4.86 6.90
C ILE A 161 -19.98 3.83 6.99
N ILE A 162 -21.21 4.30 6.98
CA ILE A 162 -22.43 3.48 6.99
C ILE A 162 -22.94 3.25 5.57
N GLU A 163 -22.89 4.30 4.74
CA GLU A 163 -23.32 4.24 3.35
C GLU A 163 -22.23 4.84 2.48
N ALA A 164 -21.99 4.22 1.34
CA ALA A 164 -20.93 4.64 0.43
C ALA A 164 -21.25 4.33 -1.02
N ALA A 165 -20.68 5.12 -1.92
CA ALA A 165 -20.58 4.80 -3.33
C ALA A 165 -19.15 4.41 -3.69
N PHE A 166 -19.02 3.39 -4.55
CA PHE A 166 -17.77 2.88 -5.07
C PHE A 166 -17.72 3.07 -6.58
N VAL A 167 -16.64 3.68 -7.05
CA VAL A 167 -16.46 4.02 -8.46
C VAL A 167 -15.45 3.09 -9.10
N SER A 168 -15.82 2.50 -10.23
CA SER A 168 -14.92 1.64 -11.01
C SER A 168 -14.98 2.01 -12.48
N GLU A 169 -13.86 1.90 -13.17
CA GLU A 169 -13.78 2.01 -14.62
C GLU A 169 -13.82 0.60 -15.22
N LEU A 170 -14.71 0.37 -16.17
CA LEU A 170 -14.89 -0.90 -16.84
C LEU A 170 -14.61 -0.72 -18.34
N CYS A 171 -13.85 -1.63 -18.92
CA CYS A 171 -13.69 -1.72 -20.36
C CYS A 171 -14.40 -2.99 -20.86
N HIS A 172 -15.43 -2.81 -21.69
CA HIS A 172 -16.12 -3.93 -22.31
C HIS A 172 -16.18 -3.76 -23.84
N ARG A 173 -15.61 -4.73 -24.58
CA ARG A 173 -15.56 -4.74 -26.07
C ARG A 173 -14.96 -3.48 -26.68
N GLY A 174 -14.00 -2.84 -25.96
CA GLY A 174 -13.31 -1.63 -26.42
C GLY A 174 -14.02 -0.32 -26.08
N GLU A 175 -15.17 -0.36 -25.46
CA GLU A 175 -15.85 0.81 -24.87
C GLU A 175 -15.54 0.91 -23.38
N ASN A 176 -15.31 2.13 -22.89
CA ASN A 176 -15.05 2.41 -21.50
C ASN A 176 -16.33 2.91 -20.83
N TYR A 177 -16.58 2.36 -19.64
CA TYR A 177 -17.75 2.70 -18.82
C TYR A 177 -17.27 3.11 -17.42
N VAL A 178 -18.00 4.03 -16.82
CA VAL A 178 -17.91 4.34 -15.40
C VAL A 178 -19.05 3.60 -14.69
N TYR A 179 -18.69 2.78 -13.73
CA TYR A 179 -19.60 2.03 -12.90
C TYR A 179 -19.60 2.59 -11.48
N VAL A 180 -20.76 2.97 -10.99
CA VAL A 180 -20.95 3.48 -9.63
C VAL A 180 -21.88 2.53 -8.88
N GLU A 181 -21.34 1.89 -7.85
CA GLU A 181 -22.02 0.96 -6.96
C GLU A 181 -22.32 1.66 -5.65
N VAL A 182 -23.63 1.90 -5.36
CA VAL A 182 -24.07 2.69 -4.21
C VAL A 182 -24.72 1.77 -3.18
N HIS A 183 -24.18 1.72 -1.98
CA HIS A 183 -24.70 0.94 -0.86
C HIS A 183 -25.45 1.85 0.11
N LEU A 184 -26.73 1.63 0.27
CA LEU A 184 -27.64 2.38 1.14
C LEU A 184 -28.28 1.46 2.17
N LEU A 185 -28.48 1.96 3.37
CA LEU A 185 -29.19 1.25 4.44
C LEU A 185 -30.65 1.65 4.46
N GLU A 186 -31.53 0.73 4.04
CA GLU A 186 -32.98 0.87 4.10
C GLU A 186 -33.55 0.08 5.32
N GLU A 187 -34.89 0.18 5.58
CA GLU A 187 -35.51 -0.48 6.74
C GLU A 187 -35.28 -2.02 6.76
N ASP A 188 -35.29 -2.65 5.59
CA ASP A 188 -35.14 -4.11 5.43
C ASP A 188 -33.70 -4.58 5.23
N GLY A 189 -32.72 -3.71 5.45
CA GLY A 189 -31.29 -4.00 5.26
C GLY A 189 -30.66 -3.22 4.12
N TYR A 190 -29.41 -3.61 3.76
CA TYR A 190 -28.67 -2.91 2.72
C TYR A 190 -29.26 -3.15 1.32
N VAL A 191 -29.33 -2.06 0.55
CA VAL A 191 -29.70 -2.05 -0.87
C VAL A 191 -28.50 -1.54 -1.68
N ILE A 192 -28.16 -2.26 -2.72
CA ILE A 192 -27.09 -1.89 -3.65
C ILE A 192 -27.74 -1.38 -4.93
N ARG A 193 -27.39 -0.16 -5.32
CA ARG A 193 -27.85 0.46 -6.56
C ARG A 193 -26.66 0.59 -7.50
N ASN A 194 -26.75 -0.06 -8.65
CA ASN A 194 -25.74 -0.07 -9.68
C ASN A 194 -26.09 0.92 -10.79
N ARG A 195 -25.18 1.84 -11.08
CA ARG A 195 -25.32 2.88 -12.09
C ARG A 195 -24.19 2.79 -13.09
N TYR A 196 -24.53 2.86 -14.34
CA TYR A 196 -23.57 2.74 -15.45
C TYR A 196 -23.62 3.97 -16.33
N PHE A 197 -22.48 4.51 -16.65
CA PHE A 197 -22.33 5.68 -17.52
C PHE A 197 -21.29 5.36 -18.56
N ARG A 198 -21.48 5.89 -19.81
CA ARG A 198 -20.42 5.83 -20.81
C ARG A 198 -19.34 6.83 -20.43
N ASP A 199 -18.07 6.43 -20.54
CA ASP A 199 -16.95 7.34 -20.27
C ASP A 199 -16.96 8.49 -21.29
N GLY A 200 -16.79 9.73 -20.79
CA GLY A 200 -16.92 10.96 -21.59
C GLY A 200 -18.34 11.53 -21.68
N GLU A 201 -19.38 10.76 -21.39
CA GLU A 201 -20.80 11.18 -21.38
C GLU A 201 -21.40 11.02 -19.98
N PHE A 202 -20.64 11.38 -18.94
CA PHE A 202 -21.10 11.21 -17.56
C PHE A 202 -22.33 12.11 -17.30
N GLY A 203 -23.37 11.50 -16.72
CA GLY A 203 -24.67 12.15 -16.48
C GLY A 203 -25.81 11.57 -17.32
N ALA A 204 -25.52 10.90 -18.45
CA ALA A 204 -26.49 10.08 -19.16
C ALA A 204 -26.34 8.63 -18.68
N GLU A 205 -27.20 8.22 -17.74
CA GLU A 205 -27.24 6.84 -17.25
C GLU A 205 -27.65 5.90 -18.38
N LEU A 206 -26.94 4.78 -18.51
CA LEU A 206 -27.31 3.76 -19.49
C LEU A 206 -28.49 2.93 -18.98
N ASP A 207 -29.49 2.77 -19.83
CA ASP A 207 -30.62 1.88 -19.56
C ASP A 207 -30.14 0.42 -19.42
N ALA A 208 -30.78 -0.34 -18.55
CA ALA A 208 -30.50 -1.77 -18.33
C ALA A 208 -30.50 -2.60 -19.63
N THR A 209 -31.27 -2.19 -20.62
CA THR A 209 -31.32 -2.84 -21.95
C THR A 209 -30.11 -2.59 -22.83
N ALA A 210 -29.35 -1.52 -22.54
CA ALA A 210 -28.11 -1.17 -23.24
C ALA A 210 -26.87 -1.81 -22.61
N LEU A 211 -27.02 -2.43 -21.43
CA LEU A 211 -25.94 -3.05 -20.69
C LEU A 211 -25.70 -4.49 -21.13
N PRO A 212 -24.44 -4.95 -21.17
CA PRO A 212 -24.15 -6.36 -21.36
C PRO A 212 -24.84 -7.23 -20.29
N PRO A 213 -25.33 -8.44 -20.65
CA PRO A 213 -26.03 -9.33 -19.71
C PRO A 213 -25.20 -9.77 -18.49
N GLU A 214 -23.89 -9.57 -18.56
CA GLU A 214 -22.93 -9.94 -17.51
C GLU A 214 -22.81 -8.85 -16.41
N MET A 215 -23.42 -7.69 -16.63
CA MET A 215 -23.38 -6.59 -15.65
C MET A 215 -24.40 -6.82 -14.53
N ALA A 216 -24.05 -6.30 -13.34
CA ALA A 216 -24.93 -6.42 -12.18
C ALA A 216 -26.27 -5.72 -12.42
N PRO A 217 -27.38 -6.22 -11.83
CA PRO A 217 -28.70 -5.60 -11.95
C PRO A 217 -28.71 -4.21 -11.34
N GLY A 218 -29.57 -3.34 -11.85
CA GLY A 218 -29.66 -1.95 -11.41
C GLY A 218 -29.94 -1.79 -9.90
N ILE A 219 -30.71 -2.70 -9.30
CA ILE A 219 -31.03 -2.71 -7.87
C ILE A 219 -30.89 -4.12 -7.32
N LEU A 220 -30.19 -4.26 -6.19
CA LEU A 220 -30.08 -5.48 -5.42
C LEU A 220 -30.46 -5.20 -3.96
N ARG A 221 -31.61 -5.71 -3.54
CA ARG A 221 -32.07 -5.69 -2.14
C ARG A 221 -31.53 -6.92 -1.44
N THR A 222 -30.50 -6.74 -0.64
CA THR A 222 -29.79 -7.88 0.00
C THR A 222 -30.63 -8.50 1.11
N GLY A 223 -31.41 -7.69 1.83
CA GLY A 223 -32.07 -8.05 3.08
C GLY A 223 -31.10 -8.28 4.24
N CYS A 224 -29.81 -8.00 4.03
CA CYS A 224 -28.76 -8.17 5.02
C CYS A 224 -28.61 -6.89 5.87
N PRO A 225 -28.54 -7.01 7.21
CA PRO A 225 -28.32 -5.85 8.07
C PRO A 225 -26.85 -5.36 8.03
N TYR A 226 -25.95 -6.14 7.44
CA TYR A 226 -24.52 -5.81 7.32
C TYR A 226 -24.22 -5.30 5.91
N PRO A 227 -23.34 -4.28 5.76
CA PRO A 227 -22.92 -3.80 4.45
C PRO A 227 -22.14 -4.87 3.68
N PHE A 228 -22.29 -4.88 2.35
CA PHE A 228 -21.47 -5.72 1.48
C PHE A 228 -20.14 -5.04 1.13
N PHE A 229 -19.67 -4.20 2.02
CA PHE A 229 -18.33 -3.60 1.96
C PHE A 229 -17.69 -3.58 3.34
N ALA A 230 -16.38 -3.65 3.37
CA ALA A 230 -15.60 -3.48 4.58
C ALA A 230 -14.50 -2.44 4.34
N ILE A 231 -14.46 -1.41 5.17
CA ILE A 231 -13.50 -0.31 5.07
C ILE A 231 -12.27 -0.62 5.91
N LEU A 232 -11.10 -0.34 5.33
CA LEU A 232 -9.81 -0.42 6.01
C LEU A 232 -9.13 0.95 5.98
N THR A 233 -8.76 1.45 7.15
CA THR A 233 -7.98 2.69 7.31
C THR A 233 -6.78 2.44 8.22
N PRO A 234 -5.65 3.12 8.02
CA PRO A 234 -4.65 3.21 9.07
C PRO A 234 -5.28 3.77 10.35
N ASN A 235 -4.87 3.28 11.53
CA ASN A 235 -5.40 3.80 12.78
C ASN A 235 -4.73 5.13 13.14
N LEU A 236 -5.05 6.16 12.36
CA LEU A 236 -4.57 7.53 12.49
C LEU A 236 -5.76 8.49 12.42
N GLN A 237 -5.65 9.61 13.13
CA GLN A 237 -6.61 10.70 12.99
C GLN A 237 -6.40 11.38 11.64
N ASN A 238 -7.47 11.57 10.86
CA ASN A 238 -7.39 12.30 9.61
C ASN A 238 -7.37 13.80 9.89
N ALA A 239 -6.19 14.40 9.81
CA ALA A 239 -6.00 15.83 10.01
C ALA A 239 -6.35 16.67 8.75
N ALA A 240 -6.52 16.04 7.59
CA ALA A 240 -6.88 16.74 6.36
C ALA A 240 -8.37 17.06 6.31
N GLU A 241 -9.24 16.16 6.82
CA GLU A 241 -10.69 16.37 6.89
C GLU A 241 -11.29 15.46 7.97
N GLU A 242 -11.67 16.07 9.09
CA GLU A 242 -12.29 15.34 10.20
C GLU A 242 -13.75 14.96 9.88
N GLY A 243 -14.16 13.78 10.33
CA GLY A 243 -15.56 13.36 10.27
C GLY A 243 -16.05 12.86 8.92
N CYS A 244 -15.25 12.89 7.85
CA CYS A 244 -15.66 12.39 6.53
C CYS A 244 -15.66 10.86 6.41
N GLY A 245 -15.17 10.13 7.43
CA GLY A 245 -15.05 8.68 7.43
C GLY A 245 -13.85 8.13 6.65
N LEU A 246 -13.20 8.93 5.81
CA LEU A 246 -11.96 8.55 5.15
C LEU A 246 -10.77 8.72 6.10
N GLY A 247 -9.79 7.83 5.99
CA GLY A 247 -8.56 7.86 6.77
C GLY A 247 -7.48 8.76 6.15
N GLN A 248 -6.31 8.75 6.79
CA GLN A 248 -5.12 9.50 6.38
C GLN A 248 -4.01 8.53 5.99
N SER A 249 -3.23 8.87 4.94
CA SER A 249 -2.03 8.12 4.56
C SER A 249 -1.03 8.02 5.71
N ILE A 250 -0.34 6.86 5.82
CA ILE A 250 0.68 6.63 6.87
C ILE A 250 1.84 7.65 6.80
N TYR A 251 2.10 8.20 5.63
CA TYR A 251 3.15 9.20 5.39
C TYR A 251 2.60 10.60 5.09
N ALA A 252 1.30 10.86 5.31
CA ALA A 252 0.72 12.18 5.03
C ALA A 252 1.48 13.32 5.71
N ASP A 253 1.89 13.11 6.98
CA ASP A 253 2.65 14.08 7.77
C ASP A 253 4.18 13.97 7.58
N ALA A 254 4.64 13.11 6.67
CA ALA A 254 6.04 12.85 6.38
C ALA A 254 6.42 13.14 4.90
N ILE A 255 5.57 13.86 4.17
CA ILE A 255 5.83 14.23 2.76
C ILE A 255 7.15 14.97 2.61
N ASP A 256 7.49 15.88 3.54
CA ASP A 256 8.75 16.60 3.47
C ASP A 256 9.96 15.71 3.78
N CYS A 257 9.80 14.67 4.60
CA CYS A 257 10.83 13.65 4.78
C CYS A 257 11.04 12.84 3.48
N LEU A 258 9.98 12.48 2.76
CA LEU A 258 10.08 11.82 1.45
C LEU A 258 10.83 12.67 0.43
N LYS A 259 10.54 13.98 0.38
CA LYS A 259 11.30 14.94 -0.44
C LYS A 259 12.78 14.96 -0.04
N GLY A 260 13.04 15.00 1.27
CA GLY A 260 14.41 15.00 1.81
C GLY A 260 15.21 13.77 1.40
N VAL A 261 14.60 12.58 1.46
CA VAL A 261 15.21 11.32 1.01
C VAL A 261 15.57 11.39 -0.48
N ASP A 262 14.60 11.77 -1.33
CA ASP A 262 14.83 11.79 -2.77
C ASP A 262 15.86 12.88 -3.16
N LEU A 263 15.86 14.05 -2.51
CA LEU A 263 16.87 15.09 -2.71
C LEU A 263 18.28 14.62 -2.29
N ALA A 264 18.42 13.99 -1.13
CA ALA A 264 19.71 13.47 -0.66
C ALA A 264 20.24 12.40 -1.61
N PHE A 265 19.36 11.50 -2.08
CA PHE A 265 19.73 10.47 -3.05
C PHE A 265 20.14 11.08 -4.41
N ASN A 266 19.42 12.08 -4.90
CA ASN A 266 19.78 12.78 -6.14
C ASN A 266 21.13 13.50 -6.02
N ASN A 267 21.43 14.12 -4.87
CA ASN A 267 22.73 14.72 -4.61
C ASN A 267 23.85 13.67 -4.65
N PHE A 268 23.62 12.51 -4.05
CA PHE A 268 24.55 11.39 -4.12
C PHE A 268 24.80 10.94 -5.57
N CYS A 269 23.76 10.72 -6.34
CA CYS A 269 23.86 10.34 -7.76
C CYS A 269 24.54 11.43 -8.59
N ARG A 270 24.27 12.71 -8.29
CA ARG A 270 24.90 13.84 -8.96
C ARG A 270 26.41 13.91 -8.67
N ASP A 271 26.81 13.73 -7.41
CA ASP A 271 28.23 13.70 -7.04
C ASP A 271 28.98 12.56 -7.75
N LEU A 272 28.37 11.38 -7.83
CA LEU A 272 28.94 10.25 -8.59
C LEU A 272 29.09 10.60 -10.08
N LYS A 273 28.07 11.23 -10.68
CA LYS A 273 28.08 11.60 -12.11
C LYS A 273 29.08 12.72 -12.39
N LEU A 274 29.17 13.73 -11.54
CA LEU A 274 30.04 14.91 -11.73
C LEU A 274 31.45 14.67 -11.22
N GLY A 275 31.66 13.75 -10.28
CA GLY A 275 32.93 13.44 -9.67
C GLY A 275 33.85 12.52 -10.52
N GLY A 276 33.43 12.17 -11.74
CA GLY A 276 34.29 11.46 -12.67
C GLY A 276 35.57 12.27 -13.00
N LYS A 277 36.65 11.55 -13.30
CA LYS A 277 37.90 12.17 -13.74
C LYS A 277 37.66 13.07 -14.95
N LYS A 278 38.14 14.33 -14.91
CA LYS A 278 38.08 15.29 -16.00
C LYS A 278 39.48 15.67 -16.42
N VAL A 279 39.69 15.83 -17.71
CA VAL A 279 40.96 16.26 -18.29
C VAL A 279 40.72 17.60 -18.97
N PHE A 280 41.40 18.62 -18.52
CA PHE A 280 41.44 19.94 -19.15
C PHE A 280 42.66 20.04 -20.06
N ILE A 281 42.43 20.34 -21.32
CA ILE A 281 43.51 20.56 -22.29
C ILE A 281 43.53 22.00 -22.76
N ASN A 282 44.72 22.54 -22.93
CA ASN A 282 44.87 23.87 -23.50
C ASN A 282 44.46 23.87 -24.98
N GLN A 283 43.79 24.93 -25.41
CA GLN A 283 43.34 25.12 -26.81
C GLN A 283 44.48 24.98 -27.83
N SER A 284 45.74 25.29 -27.42
CA SER A 284 46.89 25.15 -28.32
C SER A 284 47.23 23.70 -28.70
N LEU A 285 46.76 22.72 -27.91
CA LEU A 285 46.94 21.29 -28.20
C LEU A 285 45.82 20.72 -29.11
N VAL A 286 44.76 21.47 -29.39
CA VAL A 286 43.65 21.02 -30.21
C VAL A 286 44.00 21.21 -31.69
N ALA A 287 44.22 20.10 -32.41
CA ALA A 287 44.42 20.16 -33.87
C ALA A 287 43.18 20.73 -34.55
N ARG A 288 43.39 21.55 -35.59
CA ARG A 288 42.30 22.09 -36.41
C ARG A 288 42.39 21.57 -37.82
N ASP A 289 41.25 21.34 -38.43
CA ASP A 289 41.16 21.00 -39.86
C ASP A 289 41.47 22.23 -40.76
N ALA A 290 41.54 22.01 -42.08
CA ALA A 290 41.78 23.07 -43.06
C ALA A 290 40.69 24.16 -43.07
N TYR A 291 39.51 23.92 -42.45
CA TYR A 291 38.42 24.84 -42.31
C TYR A 291 38.34 25.53 -40.95
N GLY A 292 39.32 25.24 -40.06
CA GLY A 292 39.40 25.84 -38.74
C GLY A 292 38.56 25.15 -37.63
N ASN A 293 37.90 24.03 -37.93
CA ASN A 293 37.16 23.26 -36.93
C ASN A 293 38.10 22.52 -36.04
N ALA A 294 37.84 22.54 -34.72
CA ALA A 294 38.63 21.82 -33.74
C ALA A 294 38.43 20.29 -33.91
N TYR A 295 39.58 19.58 -34.06
CA TYR A 295 39.59 18.12 -34.11
C TYR A 295 39.77 17.61 -32.68
N THR A 296 38.65 17.33 -32.00
CA THR A 296 38.67 16.68 -30.69
C THR A 296 38.25 15.22 -30.85
N PRO A 297 38.90 14.29 -30.15
CA PRO A 297 38.44 12.90 -30.10
C PRO A 297 36.98 12.85 -29.62
N ASP A 298 36.21 11.91 -30.16
CA ASP A 298 34.86 11.64 -29.63
C ASP A 298 34.96 11.30 -28.16
N ASP A 299 34.44 12.19 -27.31
CA ASP A 299 34.40 11.99 -25.86
C ASP A 299 33.00 11.62 -25.43
N VAL A 300 32.66 10.34 -25.58
CA VAL A 300 31.37 9.76 -25.19
C VAL A 300 31.10 9.93 -23.68
N ALA A 301 32.16 10.03 -22.87
CA ALA A 301 32.06 10.17 -21.40
C ALA A 301 32.08 11.63 -20.94
N GLN A 302 32.23 12.60 -21.85
CA GLN A 302 32.35 14.02 -21.53
C GLN A 302 33.43 14.32 -20.45
N GLN A 303 34.57 13.66 -20.56
CA GLN A 303 35.69 13.82 -19.64
C GLN A 303 36.73 14.83 -20.12
N LEU A 304 36.69 15.17 -21.41
CA LEU A 304 37.64 16.09 -22.02
C LEU A 304 37.04 17.50 -22.14
N PHE A 305 37.75 18.47 -21.61
CA PHE A 305 37.34 19.89 -21.66
C PHE A 305 38.47 20.72 -22.29
N VAL A 306 38.17 21.63 -23.19
CA VAL A 306 39.12 22.54 -23.79
C VAL A 306 39.01 23.89 -23.08
N THR A 307 40.13 24.35 -22.53
CA THR A 307 40.20 25.71 -21.95
C THR A 307 40.34 26.74 -23.07
N VAL A 308 39.44 27.74 -23.05
CA VAL A 308 39.41 28.81 -24.04
C VAL A 308 39.94 30.10 -23.40
N GLY A 309 40.94 30.72 -24.04
CA GLY A 309 41.53 31.98 -23.62
C GLY A 309 43.05 31.99 -23.68
N ASP A 310 43.68 33.20 -23.63
CA ASP A 310 45.12 33.37 -23.48
C ASP A 310 45.52 32.94 -22.07
N VAL A 311 45.87 31.67 -21.93
CA VAL A 311 46.46 31.16 -20.69
C VAL A 311 47.94 31.29 -20.81
N ASP A 312 48.55 31.99 -19.84
CA ASP A 312 50.01 32.13 -19.77
C ASP A 312 50.63 30.74 -19.56
N LEU A 313 51.24 30.18 -20.62
CA LEU A 313 51.82 28.84 -20.63
C LEU A 313 52.94 28.65 -19.62
N ALA A 314 53.43 29.75 -19.03
CA ALA A 314 54.46 29.68 -17.98
C ALA A 314 53.88 29.33 -16.61
N GLU A 315 52.57 29.55 -16.37
CA GLU A 315 51.95 29.35 -15.07
C GLU A 315 51.00 28.15 -15.02
N HIS A 316 50.52 27.63 -16.19
CA HIS A 316 49.55 26.54 -16.25
C HIS A 316 50.04 25.35 -17.12
N PRO A 317 49.81 24.11 -16.67
CA PRO A 317 50.16 22.93 -17.46
C PRO A 317 49.24 22.85 -18.72
N LEU A 318 49.83 22.33 -19.83
CA LEU A 318 49.10 22.13 -21.09
C LEU A 318 47.95 21.10 -20.96
N ILE A 319 48.10 20.19 -20.00
CA ILE A 319 47.08 19.17 -19.67
C ILE A 319 46.97 19.16 -18.14
N GLU A 320 45.76 19.36 -17.66
CA GLU A 320 45.41 19.29 -16.24
C GLU A 320 44.41 18.20 -15.98
N GLU A 321 44.75 17.29 -15.09
CA GLU A 321 43.80 16.25 -14.65
C GLU A 321 43.09 16.68 -13.36
N HIS A 322 41.81 16.76 -13.40
CA HIS A 322 40.98 17.00 -12.22
C HIS A 322 40.28 15.69 -11.80
N ASN A 323 40.73 15.13 -10.69
CA ASN A 323 40.19 13.90 -10.11
C ASN A 323 39.73 14.18 -8.67
N PRO A 324 38.51 14.73 -8.49
CA PRO A 324 38.01 15.08 -7.17
C PRO A 324 37.77 13.82 -6.33
N THR A 325 37.95 13.94 -5.02
CA THR A 325 37.56 12.89 -4.09
C THR A 325 36.06 12.87 -3.99
N LEU A 326 35.45 11.68 -4.22
CA LEU A 326 34.00 11.50 -4.08
C LEU A 326 33.59 11.54 -2.61
N ARG A 327 32.58 12.32 -2.28
CA ARG A 327 32.00 12.44 -0.92
C ARG A 327 31.00 11.33 -0.66
N THR A 328 31.40 10.08 -0.82
CA THR A 328 30.51 8.92 -0.75
C THR A 328 30.00 8.66 0.67
N GLU A 329 30.82 8.87 1.69
CA GLU A 329 30.42 8.67 3.09
C GLU A 329 29.45 9.74 3.55
N GLU A 330 29.74 11.01 3.30
CA GLU A 330 28.87 12.14 3.68
C GLU A 330 27.51 12.06 2.96
N ASN A 331 27.52 11.71 1.68
CA ASN A 331 26.26 11.52 0.93
C ASN A 331 25.45 10.33 1.47
N ARG A 332 26.13 9.22 1.81
CA ARG A 332 25.48 8.07 2.43
C ARG A 332 24.85 8.44 3.77
N ASP A 333 25.57 9.17 4.62
CA ASP A 333 25.11 9.61 5.93
C ASP A 333 23.93 10.59 5.81
N ALA A 334 23.94 11.46 4.79
CA ALA A 334 22.83 12.34 4.49
C ALA A 334 21.57 11.55 4.11
N VAL A 335 21.66 10.55 3.21
CA VAL A 335 20.54 9.68 2.84
C VAL A 335 20.05 8.91 4.06
N GLN A 336 20.98 8.31 4.85
CA GLN A 336 20.62 7.56 6.05
C GLN A 336 19.86 8.42 7.06
N SER A 337 20.29 9.65 7.30
CA SER A 337 19.63 10.57 8.24
C SER A 337 18.19 10.86 7.81
N GLN A 338 17.94 11.07 6.51
CA GLN A 338 16.60 11.30 5.99
C GLN A 338 15.71 10.04 6.08
N LEU A 339 16.27 8.85 5.86
CA LEU A 339 15.56 7.58 6.05
C LEU A 339 15.19 7.35 7.51
N ASP A 340 16.08 7.70 8.45
CA ASP A 340 15.83 7.61 9.88
C ASP A 340 14.64 8.50 10.30
N TYR A 341 14.59 9.76 9.84
CA TYR A 341 13.47 10.66 10.10
C TYR A 341 12.18 10.16 9.48
N LEU A 342 12.22 9.64 8.25
CA LEU A 342 11.06 9.09 7.58
C LEU A 342 10.49 7.90 8.36
N ALA A 343 11.33 6.92 8.72
CA ALA A 343 10.92 5.74 9.46
C ALA A 343 10.29 6.11 10.82
N PHE A 344 10.94 7.01 11.58
CA PHE A 344 10.41 7.52 12.85
C PHE A 344 9.04 8.19 12.68
N ARG A 345 8.88 9.08 11.70
CA ARG A 345 7.61 9.80 11.46
C ARG A 345 6.47 8.89 11.05
N CYS A 346 6.79 7.78 10.38
CA CYS A 346 5.79 6.82 9.91
C CYS A 346 5.57 5.64 10.89
N GLY A 347 6.08 5.74 12.12
CA GLY A 347 5.81 4.78 13.19
C GLY A 347 6.64 3.51 13.17
N LEU A 348 7.69 3.46 12.35
CA LEU A 348 8.73 2.44 12.37
C LEU A 348 9.91 2.92 13.22
N GLY A 349 10.77 2.02 13.68
CA GLY A 349 11.99 2.41 14.41
C GLY A 349 12.91 3.29 13.54
N ALA A 350 13.58 4.26 14.16
CA ALA A 350 14.43 5.22 13.42
C ALA A 350 15.51 4.55 12.57
N LYS A 351 16.03 3.39 12.96
CA LYS A 351 17.01 2.59 12.21
C LYS A 351 16.38 1.45 11.40
N HIS A 352 15.11 1.56 11.05
CA HIS A 352 14.41 0.52 10.28
C HIS A 352 15.01 0.31 8.88
N TYR A 353 15.39 1.40 8.20
CA TYR A 353 16.01 1.36 6.88
C TYR A 353 17.52 1.60 7.00
N LEU A 354 18.32 0.72 6.37
CA LEU A 354 19.77 0.87 6.31
C LEU A 354 20.20 1.11 4.87
N PHE A 355 20.91 2.21 4.64
CA PHE A 355 21.46 2.58 3.34
C PHE A 355 23.00 2.38 3.35
N GLY A 356 23.47 1.35 2.69
CA GLY A 356 24.89 1.00 2.58
C GLY A 356 25.30 -0.22 3.42
N SER A 357 26.60 -0.58 3.36
CA SER A 357 27.13 -1.68 4.13
C SER A 357 27.11 -1.37 5.63
N VAL A 358 26.65 -2.31 6.41
CA VAL A 358 26.76 -2.27 7.87
C VAL A 358 28.21 -2.56 8.23
N ASP A 359 29.09 -1.55 8.12
CA ASP A 359 30.37 -1.63 8.78
C ASP A 359 30.11 -1.76 10.28
N GLY A 360 30.76 -2.74 10.93
CA GLY A 360 30.46 -3.18 12.31
C GLY A 360 30.54 -2.10 13.41
N LYS A 361 30.63 -0.82 13.03
CA LYS A 361 30.58 0.37 13.89
C LYS A 361 29.17 0.85 14.28
N THR A 362 28.13 0.44 13.54
CA THR A 362 26.74 0.83 13.81
C THR A 362 25.95 -0.30 14.47
N ARG A 363 26.59 -1.13 15.28
CA ARG A 363 25.87 -2.08 16.12
C ARG A 363 25.13 -1.30 17.20
N LEU A 364 23.83 -1.17 17.05
CA LEU A 364 22.96 -0.75 18.14
C LEU A 364 23.25 -1.62 19.36
N THR A 365 23.29 -1.03 20.54
CA THR A 365 23.31 -1.83 21.77
C THR A 365 22.02 -2.65 21.83
N ALA A 366 22.06 -3.82 22.43
CA ALA A 366 20.85 -4.64 22.61
C ALA A 366 19.68 -3.84 23.19
N THR A 367 19.96 -2.91 24.12
CA THR A 367 18.95 -2.04 24.75
C THR A 367 18.35 -1.03 23.76
N GLN A 368 19.14 -0.43 22.88
CA GLN A 368 18.65 0.49 21.84
C GLN A 368 17.81 -0.25 20.80
N TYR A 369 18.27 -1.42 20.36
CA TYR A 369 17.54 -2.28 19.45
C TYR A 369 16.19 -2.75 20.00
N MET A 370 16.15 -3.09 21.29
CA MET A 370 14.91 -3.45 21.99
C MET A 370 13.96 -2.25 22.12
N GLY A 371 14.48 -1.05 22.39
CA GLY A 371 13.69 0.17 22.49
C GLY A 371 13.01 0.54 21.18
N GLU A 372 13.75 0.52 20.06
CA GLU A 372 13.21 0.82 18.72
C GLU A 372 12.15 -0.20 18.30
N ARG A 373 12.33 -1.48 18.63
CA ARG A 373 11.32 -2.52 18.39
C ARG A 373 10.06 -2.32 19.21
N GLN A 374 10.17 -1.80 20.44
CA GLN A 374 9.02 -1.58 21.32
C GLN A 374 8.07 -0.52 20.74
N ASP A 375 8.60 0.58 20.19
CA ASP A 375 7.80 1.63 19.56
C ASP A 375 7.08 1.09 18.31
N THR A 376 7.79 0.37 17.45
CA THR A 376 7.18 -0.30 16.29
C THR A 376 6.09 -1.27 16.70
N ARG A 377 6.30 -2.05 17.78
CA ARG A 377 5.29 -2.97 18.32
C ARG A 377 4.01 -2.26 18.75
N GLN A 378 4.12 -1.14 19.46
CA GLN A 378 2.95 -0.37 19.90
C GLN A 378 2.14 0.12 18.67
N ASN A 379 2.83 0.59 17.63
CA ASN A 379 2.18 1.03 16.41
C ASN A 379 1.53 -0.14 15.65
N ILE A 380 2.18 -1.31 15.59
CA ILE A 380 1.57 -2.52 15.01
C ILE A 380 0.28 -2.88 15.77
N VAL A 381 0.31 -2.97 17.10
CA VAL A 381 -0.88 -3.26 17.92
C VAL A 381 -1.98 -2.23 17.67
N LYS A 382 -1.62 -0.96 17.51
CA LYS A 382 -2.55 0.12 17.20
C LYS A 382 -3.25 -0.12 15.84
N HIS A 383 -2.50 -0.41 14.79
CA HIS A 383 -3.04 -0.62 13.44
C HIS A 383 -3.79 -1.96 13.30
N THR A 384 -3.34 -3.00 13.99
CA THR A 384 -3.98 -4.32 14.01
C THR A 384 -5.45 -4.25 14.42
N LYS A 385 -5.85 -3.30 15.29
CA LYS A 385 -7.26 -3.11 15.68
C LYS A 385 -8.16 -2.80 14.47
N ASN A 386 -7.72 -1.92 13.59
CA ASN A 386 -8.48 -1.57 12.39
C ASN A 386 -8.50 -2.71 11.37
N VAL A 387 -7.39 -3.46 11.24
CA VAL A 387 -7.35 -4.67 10.41
C VAL A 387 -8.30 -5.74 10.95
N THR A 388 -8.35 -5.94 12.26
CA THR A 388 -9.32 -6.85 12.91
C THR A 388 -10.76 -6.44 12.59
N THR A 389 -11.09 -5.16 12.78
CA THR A 389 -12.42 -4.63 12.46
C THR A 389 -12.78 -4.84 10.98
N TYR A 390 -11.83 -4.57 10.08
CA TYR A 390 -11.99 -4.81 8.64
C TYR A 390 -12.31 -6.27 8.33
N VAL A 391 -11.52 -7.23 8.82
CA VAL A 391 -11.73 -8.66 8.56
C VAL A 391 -13.07 -9.13 9.13
N LEU A 392 -13.42 -8.71 10.35
CA LEU A 392 -14.71 -9.03 10.94
C LEU A 392 -15.89 -8.44 10.15
N SER A 393 -15.72 -7.24 9.57
CA SER A 393 -16.73 -6.62 8.70
C SER A 393 -16.93 -7.38 7.38
N VAL A 394 -15.90 -8.08 6.88
CA VAL A 394 -16.05 -9.02 5.75
C VAL A 394 -16.76 -10.30 6.17
N ILE A 395 -16.46 -10.82 7.34
CA ILE A 395 -16.98 -12.12 7.82
C ILE A 395 -18.48 -12.06 8.14
N ARG A 396 -18.97 -10.98 8.77
CA ARG A 396 -20.35 -10.86 9.19
C ARG A 396 -21.37 -11.06 8.06
N PRO A 397 -21.33 -10.33 6.94
CA PRO A 397 -22.24 -10.54 5.83
C PRO A 397 -22.07 -11.94 5.18
N LEU A 398 -20.88 -12.56 5.21
CA LEU A 398 -20.67 -13.90 4.70
C LEU A 398 -21.42 -14.95 5.52
N LEU A 399 -21.35 -14.88 6.85
CA LEU A 399 -22.08 -15.79 7.73
C LEU A 399 -23.59 -15.60 7.59
N TRP A 400 -24.05 -14.36 7.50
CA TRP A 400 -25.46 -14.06 7.24
C TRP A 400 -25.93 -14.65 5.91
N LEU A 401 -25.17 -14.46 4.82
CA LEU A 401 -25.48 -15.04 3.51
C LEU A 401 -25.52 -16.57 3.54
N ALA A 402 -24.61 -17.20 4.27
CA ALA A 402 -24.57 -18.66 4.41
C ALA A 402 -25.90 -19.19 4.92
N VAL A 403 -26.44 -18.60 5.98
CA VAL A 403 -27.67 -19.05 6.64
C VAL A 403 -28.90 -18.65 5.83
N HIS A 404 -29.01 -17.38 5.44
CA HIS A 404 -30.25 -16.84 4.91
C HIS A 404 -30.43 -16.95 3.39
N ARG A 405 -29.33 -17.17 2.64
CA ARG A 405 -29.37 -17.19 1.16
C ARG A 405 -28.79 -18.44 0.54
N PHE A 406 -27.80 -19.07 1.19
CA PHE A 406 -27.14 -20.26 0.64
C PHE A 406 -27.56 -21.56 1.31
N GLY A 407 -28.52 -21.52 2.25
CA GLY A 407 -29.11 -22.71 2.87
C GLY A 407 -28.13 -23.53 3.72
N GLN A 408 -27.08 -22.91 4.22
CA GLN A 408 -26.08 -23.57 5.09
C GLN A 408 -26.61 -23.61 6.52
N THR A 409 -27.48 -24.58 6.82
CA THR A 409 -28.18 -24.68 8.13
C THR A 409 -27.24 -25.02 9.30
N ASP A 410 -26.09 -25.57 9.02
CA ASP A 410 -25.09 -25.97 10.04
C ASP A 410 -24.16 -24.81 10.45
N VAL A 411 -24.21 -23.68 9.72
CA VAL A 411 -23.40 -22.48 10.00
C VAL A 411 -24.10 -21.64 11.05
N ASP A 412 -23.38 -21.27 12.11
CA ASP A 412 -23.85 -20.29 13.09
C ASP A 412 -23.53 -18.86 12.59
N GLU A 413 -24.57 -18.05 12.40
CA GLU A 413 -24.45 -16.65 11.99
C GLU A 413 -23.66 -15.81 13.02
N ASN A 414 -23.79 -16.15 14.30
CA ASN A 414 -23.16 -15.46 15.40
C ASN A 414 -21.86 -16.10 15.89
N ALA A 415 -21.30 -17.04 15.09
CA ALA A 415 -20.05 -17.71 15.45
C ALA A 415 -18.98 -16.72 15.89
N ALA A 416 -18.33 -17.03 17.01
CA ALA A 416 -17.19 -16.27 17.48
C ALA A 416 -16.01 -16.49 16.53
N VAL A 417 -15.39 -15.40 16.10
CA VAL A 417 -14.23 -15.43 15.22
C VAL A 417 -13.09 -14.69 15.89
N GLU A 418 -11.98 -15.38 16.09
CA GLU A 418 -10.75 -14.82 16.65
C GLU A 418 -9.69 -14.72 15.55
N LEU A 419 -9.02 -13.58 15.45
CA LEU A 419 -7.90 -13.38 14.55
C LEU A 419 -6.59 -13.55 15.30
N HIS A 420 -5.69 -14.30 14.71
CA HIS A 420 -4.34 -14.52 15.21
C HIS A 420 -3.34 -13.83 14.28
N TYR A 421 -2.51 -12.98 14.87
CA TYR A 421 -1.46 -12.24 14.18
C TYR A 421 -0.10 -12.80 14.53
N ASP A 422 0.84 -12.71 13.59
CA ASP A 422 2.23 -13.10 13.84
C ASP A 422 2.92 -12.11 14.77
N ASP A 423 3.37 -12.59 15.90
CA ASP A 423 4.17 -11.83 16.87
C ASP A 423 5.68 -12.15 16.81
N SER A 424 6.10 -13.01 15.88
CA SER A 424 7.48 -13.49 15.75
C SER A 424 8.48 -12.37 15.46
N TYR A 425 8.03 -11.24 14.89
CA TYR A 425 8.87 -10.06 14.71
C TYR A 425 9.39 -9.48 16.03
N PHE A 426 8.68 -9.71 17.13
CA PHE A 426 8.97 -9.15 18.45
C PHE A 426 9.49 -10.15 19.45
N THR A 427 9.26 -11.41 19.23
CA THR A 427 9.73 -12.50 20.08
C THR A 427 11.10 -12.95 19.59
N ASP A 428 12.12 -12.76 20.40
CA ASP A 428 13.35 -13.52 20.28
C ASP A 428 13.03 -14.96 20.68
N THR A 429 12.49 -15.70 19.71
CA THR A 429 12.02 -17.08 19.90
C THR A 429 13.09 -17.96 20.52
N GLU A 430 14.37 -17.68 20.29
CA GLU A 430 15.46 -18.44 20.85
C GLU A 430 15.72 -18.06 22.32
N SER A 431 15.63 -16.79 22.66
CA SER A 431 15.73 -16.30 24.04
C SER A 431 14.52 -16.73 24.87
N ASP A 432 13.30 -16.64 24.33
CA ASP A 432 12.07 -17.06 25.02
C ASP A 432 12.04 -18.58 25.21
N ARG A 433 12.45 -19.35 24.21
CA ARG A 433 12.58 -20.81 24.32
C ARG A 433 13.63 -21.21 25.37
N SER A 434 14.73 -20.47 25.40
CA SER A 434 15.78 -20.69 26.39
C SER A 434 15.34 -20.33 27.81
N ARG A 435 14.51 -19.28 27.94
CA ARG A 435 13.88 -18.91 29.23
C ARG A 435 12.90 -19.98 29.66
N ASP A 436 11.98 -20.37 28.80
CA ASP A 436 10.96 -21.39 29.08
C ASP A 436 11.59 -22.77 29.41
N LEU A 437 12.72 -23.13 28.74
CA LEU A 437 13.50 -24.31 29.09
C LEU A 437 14.04 -24.23 30.52
N ARG A 438 14.58 -23.08 30.95
CA ARG A 438 15.03 -22.87 32.32
C ARG A 438 13.87 -22.93 33.32
N GLU A 439 12.68 -22.41 32.94
CA GLU A 439 11.47 -22.48 33.74
C GLU A 439 11.00 -23.93 33.92
N VAL A 440 11.14 -24.76 32.89
CA VAL A 440 10.91 -26.23 33.00
C VAL A 440 11.94 -26.88 33.92
N GLU A 441 13.23 -26.51 33.80
CA GLU A 441 14.30 -27.02 34.68
C GLU A 441 14.10 -26.63 36.15
N THR A 442 13.58 -25.44 36.39
CA THR A 442 13.29 -24.92 37.76
C THR A 442 11.93 -25.35 38.28
N GLY A 443 11.12 -26.05 37.48
CA GLY A 443 9.78 -26.52 37.89
C GLY A 443 8.69 -25.46 37.90
N VAL A 444 8.92 -24.28 37.36
CA VAL A 444 7.94 -23.19 37.24
C VAL A 444 6.97 -23.46 36.08
N MET A 445 7.43 -24.07 35.01
CA MET A 445 6.64 -24.50 33.85
C MET A 445 6.66 -26.03 33.76
N THR A 446 5.51 -26.62 33.40
CA THR A 446 5.45 -28.06 33.16
C THR A 446 5.96 -28.43 31.76
N ARG A 447 6.42 -29.68 31.59
CA ARG A 447 6.85 -30.16 30.27
C ARG A 447 5.72 -30.17 29.21
N ASP A 448 4.48 -30.34 29.66
CA ASP A 448 3.33 -30.35 28.76
C ASP A 448 2.94 -28.93 28.31
N GLU A 449 3.04 -27.95 29.19
CA GLU A 449 2.89 -26.52 28.85
C GLU A 449 3.97 -26.07 27.85
N PHE A 450 5.24 -26.47 28.10
CA PHE A 450 6.33 -26.19 27.17
C PHE A 450 6.10 -26.84 25.79
N ARG A 451 5.66 -28.10 25.77
CA ARG A 451 5.31 -28.80 24.51
C ARG A 451 4.13 -28.13 23.79
N SER A 452 3.11 -27.75 24.52
CA SER A 452 1.94 -27.05 23.97
C SER A 452 2.33 -25.70 23.35
N ARG A 453 3.28 -24.99 23.95
CA ARG A 453 3.72 -23.68 23.49
C ARG A 453 4.68 -23.75 22.29
N TRP A 454 5.63 -24.70 22.30
CA TRP A 454 6.72 -24.73 21.32
C TRP A 454 6.59 -25.82 20.24
N TYR A 455 5.80 -26.84 20.51
CA TYR A 455 5.53 -27.93 19.59
C TYR A 455 4.02 -28.08 19.40
N HIS A 456 3.41 -27.15 18.67
CA HIS A 456 2.03 -27.34 18.27
C HIS A 456 1.93 -28.65 17.50
N ALA A 457 1.24 -29.62 18.06
CA ALA A 457 0.85 -30.81 17.34
C ALA A 457 0.05 -30.35 16.13
N GLY A 458 0.61 -30.52 14.94
CA GLY A 458 -0.12 -30.33 13.71
C GLY A 458 -1.42 -31.12 13.80
N ALA A 459 -2.54 -30.43 13.81
CA ALA A 459 -3.84 -31.03 13.71
C ALA A 459 -3.95 -31.69 12.33
N GLY A 460 -3.91 -33.00 12.32
CA GLY A 460 -4.53 -33.80 11.27
C GLY A 460 -3.68 -34.16 10.07
N ASN A 461 -2.96 -35.30 10.16
CA ASN A 461 -3.20 -36.37 9.18
C ASN A 461 -2.81 -37.69 9.80
N GLY A 462 -3.83 -38.47 10.20
CA GLY A 462 -3.72 -39.88 10.47
C GLY A 462 -3.46 -40.61 9.16
N GLY A 463 -2.32 -41.24 9.09
CA GLY A 463 -1.91 -42.11 8.00
C GLY A 463 -0.86 -43.07 8.53
N ASP A 464 -1.36 -44.22 8.94
CA ASP A 464 -0.66 -45.45 9.36
C ASP A 464 0.40 -45.87 8.32
N GLY A 465 1.48 -46.43 8.81
CA GLY A 465 2.14 -47.49 8.05
C GLY A 465 3.60 -47.30 7.64
N GLY A 466 4.49 -48.00 8.28
CA GLY A 466 5.65 -48.52 7.56
C GLY A 466 7.01 -48.36 8.24
N ARG A 467 7.34 -49.37 9.01
CA ARG A 467 8.73 -49.70 9.39
C ARG A 467 9.65 -49.81 8.17
N GLY A 468 10.84 -49.28 8.27
CA GLY A 468 11.93 -49.59 7.35
C GLY A 468 13.25 -49.00 7.84
N ARG A 469 14.06 -49.85 8.46
CA ARG A 469 15.49 -49.62 8.69
C ARG A 469 16.22 -49.47 7.36
N VAL A 470 17.14 -48.53 7.21
CA VAL A 470 18.59 -48.74 7.09
C VAL A 470 19.24 -47.40 7.39
#